data_77b3bd4151d67bdcf5647fa862be9fa7
#
_entry.id   77b3bd4151d67bdcf5647fa862be9fa7
#
_cell.length_a   1.000
_cell.length_b   1.000
_cell.length_c   1.000
_cell.angle_alpha   90.00
_cell.angle_beta   90.00
_cell.angle_gamma   90.00
#
_symmetry.space_group_name_H-M   'P 1'
#
loop_
_entity.id
_entity.type
_entity.pdbx_description
1 polymer ?
#
loop_
_entity_poly.entity_id
_entity_poly.type
_entity_poly.pdbx_seq_one_letter_code
_entity_poly.pdbx_strand_id
1 'polypeptide(L)'
;MNYTTWEQRVRKVEPYTPGEQPKTDNVIKLNTNENPFPPSPMVEKVIKEYNEDALRLYPDTRAGLLVDALAKRYGVESNQVFVGVGSDDVISQTFLTFFNSDKEILFPDITYSFYDVWADLYRIPYRTVPLKDDFTINPDDYKCDNGGIIIPNPNAPT
;
A
#
# COMPACT_ATOMS: atom_id res chain seq x y z
N MET A 1 -2.81 -39.57 -9.23
CA MET A 1 -2.69 -38.09 -9.14
C MET A 1 -4.00 -37.57 -8.55
N ASN A 2 -3.99 -37.06 -7.33
CA ASN A 2 -5.19 -36.42 -6.77
C ASN A 2 -5.36 -35.06 -7.45
N TYR A 3 -6.30 -34.96 -8.35
CA TYR A 3 -6.66 -33.69 -8.94
C TYR A 3 -7.41 -32.88 -7.88
N THR A 4 -6.74 -31.89 -7.29
CA THR A 4 -7.41 -30.88 -6.47
C THR A 4 -8.34 -30.05 -7.35
N THR A 5 -9.58 -29.86 -6.93
CA THR A 5 -10.53 -28.99 -7.63
C THR A 5 -10.02 -27.55 -7.64
N TRP A 6 -10.51 -26.73 -8.55
CA TRP A 6 -10.09 -25.31 -8.61
C TRP A 6 -10.46 -24.56 -7.32
N GLU A 7 -11.59 -24.91 -6.66
CA GLU A 7 -12.00 -24.31 -5.38
C GLU A 7 -11.00 -24.56 -4.25
N GLN A 8 -10.31 -25.72 -4.27
CA GLN A 8 -9.27 -26.05 -3.31
C GLN A 8 -7.98 -25.25 -3.53
N ARG A 9 -7.82 -24.62 -4.71
CA ARG A 9 -6.68 -23.78 -5.05
C ARG A 9 -6.94 -22.31 -4.77
N VAL A 10 -8.21 -21.89 -4.61
CA VAL A 10 -8.54 -20.52 -4.27
C VAL A 10 -8.01 -20.20 -2.89
N ARG A 11 -7.25 -19.14 -2.79
CA ARG A 11 -6.74 -18.63 -1.51
C ARG A 11 -7.88 -18.03 -0.72
N LYS A 12 -8.01 -18.45 0.51
CA LYS A 12 -8.98 -17.87 1.46
C LYS A 12 -8.19 -16.93 2.35
N VAL A 13 -8.37 -15.66 2.13
CA VAL A 13 -7.78 -14.57 2.92
C VAL A 13 -8.93 -13.76 3.50
N GLU A 14 -8.82 -13.38 4.77
CA GLU A 14 -9.77 -12.45 5.36
C GLU A 14 -9.60 -11.09 4.67
N PRO A 15 -10.65 -10.58 4.00
CA PRO A 15 -10.53 -9.32 3.29
C PRO A 15 -10.44 -8.15 4.29
N TYR A 16 -9.77 -7.10 3.89
CA TYR A 16 -9.81 -5.84 4.62
C TYR A 16 -11.26 -5.37 4.82
N THR A 17 -11.59 -5.03 6.04
CA THR A 17 -12.89 -4.44 6.38
C THR A 17 -12.73 -2.92 6.45
N PRO A 18 -13.30 -2.16 5.51
CA PRO A 18 -13.26 -0.69 5.55
C PRO A 18 -13.92 -0.17 6.83
N GLY A 19 -13.42 0.96 7.32
CA GLY A 19 -14.09 1.70 8.38
C GLY A 19 -15.52 2.09 7.99
N GLU A 20 -16.37 2.37 8.98
CA GLU A 20 -17.76 2.75 8.78
C GLU A 20 -17.88 3.91 7.77
N GLN A 21 -18.83 3.77 6.83
CA GLN A 21 -19.14 4.76 5.79
C GLN A 21 -20.60 5.23 5.95
N PRO A 22 -20.91 6.10 6.94
CA PRO A 22 -22.28 6.57 7.16
C PRO A 22 -22.76 7.40 5.96
N LYS A 23 -24.02 7.16 5.57
CA LYS A 23 -24.68 7.84 4.44
C LYS A 23 -25.64 8.96 4.89
N THR A 24 -25.46 9.48 6.08
CA THR A 24 -26.33 10.52 6.65
C THR A 24 -25.67 11.90 6.57
N ASP A 25 -26.46 12.95 6.33
CA ASP A 25 -26.03 14.35 6.05
C ASP A 25 -25.57 14.99 7.33
N ASN A 26 -25.14 14.79 8.31
CA ASN A 26 -24.66 15.54 9.50
C ASN A 26 -23.59 14.78 10.29
N VAL A 27 -22.76 14.01 9.60
CA VAL A 27 -21.67 13.27 10.23
C VAL A 27 -20.35 13.97 10.00
N ILE A 28 -19.61 14.21 11.06
CA ILE A 28 -18.21 14.62 10.97
C ILE A 28 -17.37 13.34 10.78
N LYS A 29 -16.89 13.14 9.56
CA LYS A 29 -16.08 11.97 9.22
C LYS A 29 -14.61 12.19 9.60
N LEU A 30 -14.09 11.39 10.51
CA LEU A 30 -12.71 11.45 10.99
C LEU A 30 -11.93 10.13 10.75
N ASN A 31 -12.50 9.19 10.00
CA ASN A 31 -11.86 7.94 9.65
C ASN A 31 -11.30 7.96 8.22
N THR A 32 -10.55 6.91 7.84
CA THR A 32 -9.97 6.69 6.49
C THR A 32 -8.93 7.70 6.03
N ASN A 33 -8.47 8.61 6.88
CA ASN A 33 -7.41 9.60 6.62
C ASN A 33 -7.65 10.44 5.35
N GLU A 34 -8.92 10.75 5.04
CA GLU A 34 -9.25 11.61 3.90
C GLU A 34 -8.70 13.02 4.08
N ASN A 35 -8.13 13.55 3.01
CA ASN A 35 -7.65 14.93 3.02
C ASN A 35 -8.85 15.91 3.06
N PRO A 36 -8.95 16.79 4.07
CA PRO A 36 -10.04 17.75 4.17
C PRO A 36 -9.95 18.89 3.14
N PHE A 37 -8.83 19.03 2.46
CA PHE A 37 -8.63 20.07 1.45
C PHE A 37 -8.79 19.51 0.04
N PRO A 38 -9.44 20.25 -0.86
CA PRO A 38 -9.54 19.85 -2.25
C PRO A 38 -8.15 19.86 -2.94
N PRO A 39 -8.01 19.17 -4.07
CA PRO A 39 -6.78 19.24 -4.86
C PRO A 39 -6.55 20.66 -5.40
N SER A 40 -5.34 20.93 -5.87
CA SER A 40 -4.98 22.19 -6.53
C SER A 40 -5.97 22.52 -7.68
N PRO A 41 -6.37 23.79 -7.87
CA PRO A 41 -7.18 24.21 -9.02
C PRO A 41 -6.59 23.79 -10.38
N MET A 42 -5.29 23.60 -10.46
CA MET A 42 -4.63 23.08 -11.67
C MET A 42 -5.06 21.66 -12.03
N VAL A 43 -5.43 20.84 -11.05
CA VAL A 43 -5.94 19.47 -11.29
C VAL A 43 -7.28 19.54 -12.02
N GLU A 44 -8.19 20.38 -11.56
CA GLU A 44 -9.48 20.62 -12.22
C GLU A 44 -9.29 21.09 -13.66
N LYS A 45 -8.36 22.05 -13.87
CA LYS A 45 -8.05 22.57 -15.19
C LYS A 45 -7.54 21.46 -16.13
N VAL A 46 -6.57 20.67 -15.69
CA VAL A 46 -6.00 19.58 -16.50
C VAL A 46 -7.08 18.55 -16.86
N ILE A 47 -7.97 18.20 -15.92
CA ILE A 47 -9.07 17.25 -16.19
C ILE A 47 -10.03 17.79 -17.25
N LYS A 48 -10.39 19.08 -17.16
CA LYS A 48 -11.31 19.74 -18.12
C LYS A 48 -10.70 19.92 -19.51
N GLU A 49 -9.41 20.14 -19.59
CA GLU A 49 -8.67 20.36 -20.85
C GLU A 49 -8.14 19.04 -21.46
N TYR A 50 -8.34 17.92 -20.79
CA TYR A 50 -7.84 16.63 -21.27
C TYR A 50 -8.55 16.23 -22.56
N ASN A 51 -7.75 15.85 -23.57
CA ASN A 51 -8.28 15.35 -24.81
C ASN A 51 -8.78 13.92 -24.65
N GLU A 52 -10.09 13.73 -24.61
CA GLU A 52 -10.76 12.43 -24.44
C GLU A 52 -10.42 11.41 -25.54
N ASP A 53 -10.10 11.86 -26.75
CA ASP A 53 -9.65 10.98 -27.82
C ASP A 53 -8.37 10.20 -27.47
N ALA A 54 -7.53 10.75 -26.58
CA ALA A 54 -6.32 10.08 -26.12
C ALA A 54 -6.63 8.81 -25.31
N LEU A 55 -7.82 8.71 -24.69
CA LEU A 55 -8.20 7.52 -23.89
C LEU A 55 -8.32 6.24 -24.73
N ARG A 56 -8.49 6.32 -26.03
CA ARG A 56 -8.50 5.16 -26.95
C ARG A 56 -7.09 4.63 -27.26
N LEU A 57 -6.06 5.38 -26.95
CA LEU A 57 -4.68 5.02 -27.24
C LEU A 57 -4.07 4.21 -26.09
N TYR A 58 -3.10 3.39 -26.42
CA TYR A 58 -2.34 2.66 -25.41
C TYR A 58 -1.56 3.63 -24.54
N PRO A 59 -1.65 3.54 -23.20
CA PRO A 59 -0.97 4.47 -22.31
C PRO A 59 0.54 4.24 -22.26
N ASP A 60 1.28 5.24 -21.78
CA ASP A 60 2.68 5.03 -21.39
C ASP A 60 2.76 4.04 -20.23
N THR A 61 3.31 2.86 -20.49
CA THR A 61 3.40 1.75 -19.53
C THR A 61 4.28 2.04 -18.32
N ARG A 62 5.13 3.06 -18.39
CA ARG A 62 6.03 3.47 -17.31
C ARG A 62 5.57 4.72 -16.58
N ALA A 63 4.46 5.33 -17.01
CA ALA A 63 3.98 6.61 -16.49
C ALA A 63 5.11 7.67 -16.42
N GLY A 64 5.93 7.76 -17.49
CA GLY A 64 7.19 8.49 -17.52
C GLY A 64 7.10 9.93 -17.04
N LEU A 65 6.05 10.67 -17.46
CA LEU A 65 5.83 12.05 -17.00
C LEU A 65 5.70 12.15 -15.48
N LEU A 66 4.98 11.20 -14.84
CA LEU A 66 4.80 11.16 -13.40
C LEU A 66 6.10 10.73 -12.70
N VAL A 67 6.74 9.69 -13.20
CA VAL A 67 8.00 9.17 -12.66
C VAL A 67 9.08 10.27 -12.67
N ASP A 68 9.26 10.99 -13.78
CA ASP A 68 10.24 12.07 -13.89
C ASP A 68 9.92 13.26 -12.95
N ALA A 69 8.62 13.58 -12.81
CA ALA A 69 8.20 14.64 -11.90
C ALA A 69 8.46 14.27 -10.42
N LEU A 70 8.20 13.03 -10.04
CA LEU A 70 8.48 12.50 -8.69
C LEU A 70 9.99 12.42 -8.43
N ALA A 71 10.77 11.90 -9.38
CA ALA A 71 12.21 11.83 -9.29
C ALA A 71 12.82 13.23 -9.03
N LYS A 72 12.40 14.22 -9.83
CA LYS A 72 12.80 15.61 -9.62
C LYS A 72 12.37 16.16 -8.26
N ARG A 73 11.15 15.86 -7.83
CA ARG A 73 10.60 16.33 -6.53
C ARG A 73 11.37 15.82 -5.33
N TYR A 74 11.80 14.55 -5.39
CA TYR A 74 12.48 13.86 -4.29
C TYR A 74 14.00 13.85 -4.43
N GLY A 75 14.56 14.36 -5.53
CA GLY A 75 16.01 14.41 -5.76
C GLY A 75 16.63 13.03 -5.97
N VAL A 76 15.92 12.15 -6.65
CA VAL A 76 16.36 10.79 -6.99
C VAL A 76 16.35 10.59 -8.50
N GLU A 77 16.93 9.50 -9.00
CA GLU A 77 16.89 9.15 -10.42
C GLU A 77 15.55 8.50 -10.80
N SER A 78 15.10 8.64 -12.04
CA SER A 78 13.83 8.07 -12.52
C SER A 78 13.75 6.55 -12.39
N ASN A 79 14.88 5.84 -12.44
CA ASN A 79 14.95 4.40 -12.23
C ASN A 79 14.84 3.98 -10.75
N GLN A 80 14.75 4.94 -9.83
CA GLN A 80 14.55 4.73 -8.40
C GLN A 80 13.08 5.02 -7.99
N VAL A 81 12.21 5.28 -8.96
CA VAL A 81 10.79 5.59 -8.73
C VAL A 81 9.91 4.51 -9.34
N PHE A 82 9.06 3.94 -8.52
CA PHE A 82 7.99 3.05 -8.94
C PHE A 82 6.63 3.68 -8.61
N VAL A 83 5.70 3.61 -9.54
CA VAL A 83 4.34 4.13 -9.37
C VAL A 83 3.31 3.01 -9.66
N GLY A 84 2.21 3.02 -8.91
CA GLY A 84 1.12 2.05 -9.04
C GLY A 84 -0.24 2.72 -8.84
N VAL A 85 -1.30 1.93 -8.85
CA VAL A 85 -2.69 2.38 -8.67
C VAL A 85 -2.99 2.51 -7.18
N GLY A 86 -2.37 3.49 -6.53
CA GLY A 86 -2.47 3.72 -5.10
C GLY A 86 -1.45 2.95 -4.27
N SER A 87 -1.41 3.25 -2.97
CA SER A 87 -0.44 2.66 -2.04
C SER A 87 -0.60 1.15 -1.89
N ASP A 88 -1.82 0.64 -1.95
CA ASP A 88 -2.07 -0.80 -1.76
C ASP A 88 -1.49 -1.63 -2.91
N ASP A 89 -1.61 -1.15 -4.16
CA ASP A 89 -0.98 -1.79 -5.30
C ASP A 89 0.55 -1.78 -5.16
N VAL A 90 1.14 -0.63 -4.80
CA VAL A 90 2.59 -0.51 -4.59
C VAL A 90 3.09 -1.42 -3.46
N ILE A 91 2.36 -1.48 -2.34
CA ILE A 91 2.67 -2.38 -1.21
C ILE A 91 2.59 -3.84 -1.66
N SER A 92 1.52 -4.21 -2.35
CA SER A 92 1.33 -5.55 -2.92
C SER A 92 2.52 -5.98 -3.79
N GLN A 93 2.94 -5.11 -4.72
CA GLN A 93 4.10 -5.36 -5.57
C GLN A 93 5.41 -5.45 -4.77
N THR A 94 5.54 -4.64 -3.72
CA THR A 94 6.69 -4.68 -2.81
C THR A 94 6.78 -6.01 -2.08
N PHE A 95 5.66 -6.50 -1.53
CA PHE A 95 5.61 -7.80 -0.87
C PHE A 95 6.00 -8.94 -1.81
N LEU A 96 5.44 -8.93 -3.02
CA LEU A 96 5.72 -9.97 -4.01
C LEU A 96 7.17 -9.94 -4.51
N THR A 97 7.77 -8.75 -4.60
CA THR A 97 9.11 -8.58 -5.20
C THR A 97 10.23 -8.76 -4.18
N PHE A 98 10.10 -8.17 -2.99
CA PHE A 98 11.20 -8.06 -2.05
C PHE A 98 11.06 -8.96 -0.83
N PHE A 99 9.83 -9.33 -0.45
CA PHE A 99 9.56 -10.10 0.77
C PHE A 99 9.16 -11.55 0.51
N ASN A 100 9.08 -11.97 -0.73
CA ASN A 100 8.68 -13.31 -1.13
C ASN A 100 9.80 -14.35 -0.86
N SER A 101 9.96 -14.72 0.41
CA SER A 101 10.94 -15.69 0.88
C SER A 101 10.35 -16.58 1.98
N ASP A 102 11.10 -17.58 2.42
CA ASP A 102 10.73 -18.46 3.54
C ASP A 102 11.03 -17.83 4.92
N LYS A 103 11.63 -16.64 4.95
CA LYS A 103 11.92 -15.91 6.19
C LYS A 103 10.77 -15.00 6.58
N GLU A 104 10.50 -14.93 7.87
CA GLU A 104 9.48 -14.00 8.41
C GLU A 104 9.84 -12.55 8.11
N ILE A 105 8.87 -11.80 7.60
CA ILE A 105 8.94 -10.34 7.60
C ILE A 105 8.40 -9.78 8.90
N LEU A 106 8.86 -8.61 9.28
CA LEU A 106 8.52 -7.96 10.55
C LEU A 106 7.82 -6.63 10.32
N PHE A 107 6.76 -6.39 11.09
CA PHE A 107 6.09 -5.10 11.14
C PHE A 107 5.44 -4.89 12.51
N PRO A 108 5.13 -3.63 12.92
CA PRO A 108 4.48 -3.37 14.20
C PRO A 108 3.14 -4.09 14.34
N ASP A 109 2.78 -4.48 15.56
CA ASP A 109 1.50 -5.12 15.89
C ASP A 109 0.30 -4.17 15.73
N ILE A 110 0.50 -2.87 15.94
CA ILE A 110 -0.50 -1.82 15.70
C ILE A 110 0.00 -0.96 14.53
N THR A 111 -0.48 -1.27 13.33
CA THR A 111 -0.02 -0.65 12.09
C THR A 111 -1.08 -0.74 10.99
N TYR A 112 -0.70 -0.44 9.75
CA TYR A 112 -1.57 -0.50 8.60
C TYR A 112 -2.07 -1.92 8.32
N SER A 113 -3.38 -2.10 8.36
CA SER A 113 -4.08 -3.39 8.37
C SER A 113 -4.08 -4.15 7.03
N PHE A 114 -3.28 -3.73 6.05
CA PHE A 114 -3.09 -4.48 4.81
C PHE A 114 -1.81 -5.31 4.78
N TYR A 115 -0.91 -5.14 5.74
CA TYR A 115 0.35 -5.89 5.72
C TYR A 115 0.15 -7.39 5.92
N ASP A 116 -0.67 -7.77 6.89
CA ASP A 116 -1.06 -9.17 7.13
C ASP A 116 -1.87 -9.73 5.96
N VAL A 117 -2.79 -8.94 5.39
CA VAL A 117 -3.59 -9.35 4.21
C VAL A 117 -2.69 -9.72 3.03
N TRP A 118 -1.68 -8.89 2.73
CA TRP A 118 -0.74 -9.19 1.64
C TRP A 118 0.19 -10.35 1.98
N ALA A 119 0.67 -10.44 3.22
CA ALA A 119 1.50 -11.56 3.66
C ALA A 119 0.73 -12.89 3.53
N ASP A 120 -0.51 -12.96 4.00
CA ASP A 120 -1.36 -14.14 3.89
C ASP A 120 -1.69 -14.48 2.43
N LEU A 121 -2.03 -13.49 1.62
CA LEU A 121 -2.34 -13.69 0.21
C LEU A 121 -1.16 -14.31 -0.55
N TYR A 122 0.04 -13.84 -0.28
CA TYR A 122 1.26 -14.32 -0.94
C TYR A 122 1.95 -15.47 -0.20
N ARG A 123 1.42 -15.88 0.98
CA ARG A 123 2.00 -16.93 1.84
C ARG A 123 3.42 -16.58 2.29
N ILE A 124 3.65 -15.31 2.58
CA ILE A 124 4.88 -14.83 3.15
C ILE A 124 4.77 -14.97 4.66
N PRO A 125 5.66 -15.70 5.32
CA PRO A 125 5.64 -15.78 6.78
C PRO A 125 5.90 -14.40 7.39
N TYR A 126 5.19 -14.09 8.47
CA TYR A 126 5.38 -12.81 9.15
C TYR A 126 5.26 -12.94 10.66
N ARG A 127 5.80 -11.99 11.35
CA ARG A 127 5.66 -11.81 12.79
C ARG A 127 5.46 -10.34 13.11
N THR A 128 4.44 -10.05 13.89
CA THR A 128 4.22 -8.71 14.43
C THR A 128 5.14 -8.44 15.62
N VAL A 129 5.65 -7.23 15.72
CA VAL A 129 6.52 -6.77 16.79
C VAL A 129 5.76 -5.75 17.65
N PRO A 130 5.58 -6.01 18.96
CA PRO A 130 4.82 -5.13 19.83
C PRO A 130 5.43 -3.73 19.87
N LEU A 131 4.56 -2.71 19.77
CA LEU A 131 4.94 -1.35 20.13
C LEU A 131 5.10 -1.22 21.66
N LYS A 132 5.86 -0.24 22.10
CA LYS A 132 5.91 0.14 23.51
C LYS A 132 4.58 0.77 23.96
N ASP A 133 4.39 0.92 25.27
CA ASP A 133 3.19 1.54 25.86
C ASP A 133 2.96 2.99 25.37
N ASP A 134 4.00 3.67 24.95
CA ASP A 134 3.97 5.02 24.36
C ASP A 134 3.83 5.01 22.83
N PHE A 135 3.54 3.85 22.24
CA PHE A 135 3.44 3.60 20.81
C PHE A 135 4.73 3.81 20.01
N THR A 136 5.88 3.89 20.65
CA THR A 136 7.17 3.95 19.97
C THR A 136 7.69 2.56 19.61
N ILE A 137 8.53 2.50 18.59
CA ILE A 137 9.24 1.28 18.16
C ILE A 137 10.52 1.14 18.97
N ASN A 138 10.81 -0.08 19.46
CA ASN A 138 12.15 -0.43 19.93
C ASN A 138 12.95 -1.06 18.78
N PRO A 139 13.96 -0.39 18.22
CA PRO A 139 14.73 -0.92 17.09
C PRO A 139 15.46 -2.24 17.41
N ASP A 140 15.72 -2.54 18.66
CA ASP A 140 16.42 -3.77 19.06
C ASP A 140 15.56 -5.02 18.83
N ASP A 141 14.23 -4.89 18.85
CA ASP A 141 13.29 -6.00 18.62
C ASP A 141 13.26 -6.45 17.16
N TYR A 142 13.81 -5.65 16.26
CA TYR A 142 13.94 -5.94 14.84
C TYR A 142 15.33 -6.46 14.44
N LYS A 143 16.29 -6.48 15.36
CA LYS A 143 17.67 -6.97 15.12
C LYS A 143 17.75 -8.49 15.24
N CYS A 144 17.05 -9.19 14.35
CA CYS A 144 17.10 -10.64 14.25
C CYS A 144 17.19 -11.04 12.77
N ASP A 145 17.49 -12.30 12.49
CA ASP A 145 17.40 -12.82 11.12
C ASP A 145 15.94 -12.76 10.66
N ASN A 146 15.69 -12.08 9.54
CA ASN A 146 14.35 -11.84 9.01
C ASN A 146 14.36 -11.72 7.48
N GLY A 147 13.18 -11.79 6.86
CA GLY A 147 12.96 -11.64 5.42
C GLY A 147 12.78 -10.20 4.97
N GLY A 148 12.69 -9.28 5.91
CA GLY A 148 12.49 -7.85 5.66
C GLY A 148 11.71 -7.19 6.79
N ILE A 149 11.74 -5.87 6.81
CA ILE A 149 11.04 -5.04 7.80
C ILE A 149 10.23 -3.99 7.05
N ILE A 150 8.95 -3.85 7.38
CA ILE A 150 8.11 -2.78 6.82
C ILE A 150 7.50 -1.96 7.95
N ILE A 151 7.75 -0.66 7.92
CA ILE A 151 7.31 0.30 8.93
C ILE A 151 6.77 1.54 8.21
N PRO A 152 5.50 1.90 8.39
CA PRO A 152 4.97 3.14 7.83
C PRO A 152 5.39 4.34 8.67
N ASN A 153 5.60 5.48 8.02
CA ASN A 153 5.88 6.74 8.70
C ASN A 153 5.25 7.91 7.93
N PRO A 154 4.24 8.56 8.50
CA PRO A 154 3.62 8.27 9.81
C PRO A 154 2.91 6.92 9.84
N ASN A 155 2.83 6.32 11.06
CA ASN A 155 2.08 5.09 11.27
C ASN A 155 0.58 5.39 11.40
N ALA A 156 -0.25 4.45 11.02
CA ALA A 156 -1.69 4.48 11.25
C ALA A 156 -2.09 3.17 11.97
N PRO A 157 -2.80 3.26 13.10
CA PRO A 157 -3.49 4.43 13.70
C PRO A 157 -2.68 5.19 14.79
N THR A 158 -1.40 4.92 15.01
CA THR A 158 -0.60 5.50 16.11
C THR A 158 0.26 6.69 15.69
#